data_d0879d1b50b2ffb15a8bc6c59a8428f4
#
_entry.id   d0879d1b50b2ffb15a8bc6c59a8428f4
#
_cell.length_a   1.000
_cell.length_b   1.000
_cell.length_c   1.000
_cell.angle_alpha   90.00
_cell.angle_beta   90.00
_cell.angle_gamma   90.00
#
_symmetry.space_group_name_H-M   'P 1'
#
loop_
_entity.id
_entity.type
_entity.pdbx_description
1 polymer ?
#
loop_
_entity_poly.entity_id
_entity_poly.type
_entity_poly.pdbx_seq_one_letter_code
_entity_poly.pdbx_strand_id
1 'polypeptide(L)'
;MEKNCKWHFMPEGGRDFGPNDPVDEKFKGQPYYSIVREAIQNSLDAVDDENKPVKVDFTFFELNRNDYPNLFKIEKNIKQCKSYYEGNDNAERLFKDMLYYLNGNLESKKRLNLSCLKISDYNTVGMKYENNTNSPFYAFLKAGGVSAKNQGSGGSFGFGKGAYYTLSPIKTVVVSTLTNTNDFFFEGSTILTTHKNDKNEKLTAFGYYDNNNGRPTQKKDDIPAIFRRTEVGTDINIIGLWDEPNRKTLMIKSVLNNFWLAIHDNKLIVKIDDIKIDKNNLEQIIDEYFKPGGF
;
A
#
# COMPACT_ATOMS: atom_id res chain seq x y z
N MET A 1 -20.40 9.62 -2.96
CA MET A 1 -20.42 9.83 -1.50
C MET A 1 -19.73 8.65 -0.83
N GLU A 2 -18.84 8.94 0.08
CA GLU A 2 -18.12 7.96 0.89
C GLU A 2 -19.11 7.30 1.86
N LYS A 3 -19.52 6.07 1.57
CA LYS A 3 -20.54 5.38 2.36
C LYS A 3 -19.90 4.71 3.57
N ASN A 4 -20.00 5.36 4.73
CA ASN A 4 -19.82 4.78 6.07
C ASN A 4 -18.44 4.22 6.47
N CYS A 5 -17.43 4.15 5.60
CA CYS A 5 -16.09 3.77 6.02
C CYS A 5 -15.49 4.83 6.94
N LYS A 6 -14.82 4.40 8.00
CA LYS A 6 -14.14 5.25 8.98
C LYS A 6 -12.93 4.55 9.57
N TRP A 7 -12.06 5.29 10.20
CA TRP A 7 -10.92 4.73 10.91
C TRP A 7 -11.33 4.12 12.25
N HIS A 8 -10.83 2.91 12.48
CA HIS A 8 -10.98 2.17 13.72
C HIS A 8 -9.58 1.86 14.27
N PHE A 9 -9.37 2.19 15.55
CA PHE A 9 -8.20 1.79 16.31
C PHE A 9 -8.68 1.01 17.53
N MET A 10 -8.18 -0.21 17.69
CA MET A 10 -8.59 -1.08 18.79
C MET A 10 -7.95 -0.66 20.11
N PRO A 11 -8.56 -0.97 21.26
CA PRO A 11 -7.92 -0.79 22.56
C PRO A 11 -6.57 -1.52 22.61
N GLU A 12 -5.57 -0.89 23.24
CA GLU A 12 -4.24 -1.47 23.40
C GLU A 12 -4.21 -2.44 24.60
N GLY A 13 -3.59 -3.61 24.37
CA GLY A 13 -3.49 -4.68 25.37
C GLY A 13 -2.29 -4.62 26.32
N GLY A 14 -1.56 -3.47 26.38
CA GLY A 14 -0.48 -3.25 27.35
C GLY A 14 0.93 -3.06 26.77
N ARG A 15 1.13 -3.20 25.44
CA ARG A 15 2.40 -2.94 24.78
C ARG A 15 2.35 -1.64 23.98
N ASP A 16 3.35 -0.77 24.15
CA ASP A 16 3.49 0.43 23.32
C ASP A 16 4.28 0.14 22.06
N PHE A 17 3.76 0.62 20.93
CA PHE A 17 4.44 0.67 19.64
C PHE A 17 4.85 2.12 19.38
N GLY A 18 6.16 2.37 19.43
CA GLY A 18 6.75 3.70 19.32
C GLY A 18 6.99 4.18 17.88
N PRO A 19 7.57 5.39 17.71
CA PRO A 19 7.77 6.02 16.40
C PRO A 19 8.89 5.39 15.55
N ASN A 20 9.77 4.58 16.14
CA ASN A 20 10.89 3.98 15.44
C ASN A 20 10.50 2.58 14.95
N ASP A 21 10.21 2.45 13.65
CA ASP A 21 9.91 1.17 13.00
C ASP A 21 11.16 0.67 12.25
N PRO A 22 11.78 -0.46 12.67
CA PRO A 22 12.93 -1.05 11.98
C PRO A 22 12.64 -1.43 10.52
N VAL A 23 11.37 -1.68 10.17
CA VAL A 23 10.96 -2.02 8.80
C VAL A 23 11.10 -0.83 7.86
N ASP A 24 10.85 0.38 8.35
CA ASP A 24 11.04 1.61 7.57
C ASP A 24 12.49 1.79 7.12
N GLU A 25 13.44 1.55 8.00
CA GLU A 25 14.87 1.75 7.70
C GLU A 25 15.34 0.82 6.56
N LYS A 26 14.73 -0.36 6.44
CA LYS A 26 15.05 -1.32 5.37
C LYS A 26 14.70 -0.81 3.97
N PHE A 27 13.60 -0.05 3.82
CA PHE A 27 13.05 0.35 2.53
C PHE A 27 13.26 1.83 2.18
N LYS A 28 13.71 2.64 3.15
CA LYS A 28 13.85 4.09 3.02
C LYS A 28 14.79 4.55 1.89
N GLY A 29 15.84 3.77 1.60
CA GLY A 29 16.85 4.14 0.61
C GLY A 29 16.37 4.12 -0.83
N GLN A 30 15.46 3.21 -1.20
CA GLN A 30 14.94 3.04 -2.56
C GLN A 30 13.48 2.57 -2.56
N PRO A 31 12.54 3.36 -2.05
CA PRO A 31 11.16 2.91 -1.84
C PRO A 31 10.44 2.57 -3.15
N TYR A 32 10.62 3.36 -4.22
CA TYR A 32 10.01 3.10 -5.53
C TYR A 32 10.59 1.87 -6.24
N TYR A 33 11.87 1.59 -6.02
CA TYR A 33 12.49 0.37 -6.53
C TYR A 33 12.00 -0.88 -5.78
N SER A 34 11.91 -0.78 -4.46
CA SER A 34 11.51 -1.87 -3.58
C SER A 34 10.04 -2.27 -3.75
N ILE A 35 9.14 -1.29 -3.90
CA ILE A 35 7.70 -1.56 -4.07
C ILE A 35 7.40 -2.36 -5.33
N VAL A 36 8.09 -2.07 -6.44
CA VAL A 36 7.93 -2.80 -7.70
C VAL A 36 8.31 -4.27 -7.52
N ARG A 37 9.47 -4.52 -6.89
CA ARG A 37 9.93 -5.88 -6.64
C ARG A 37 8.96 -6.68 -5.79
N GLU A 38 8.52 -6.12 -4.67
CA GLU A 38 7.61 -6.80 -3.75
C GLU A 38 6.22 -7.03 -4.36
N ALA A 39 5.69 -6.04 -5.10
CA ALA A 39 4.39 -6.16 -5.73
C ALA A 39 4.36 -7.23 -6.82
N ILE A 40 5.32 -7.19 -7.75
CA ILE A 40 5.39 -8.16 -8.85
C ILE A 40 5.65 -9.58 -8.32
N GLN A 41 6.56 -9.73 -7.33
CA GLN A 41 6.82 -11.03 -6.72
C GLN A 41 5.56 -11.62 -6.10
N ASN A 42 4.80 -10.82 -5.35
CA ASN A 42 3.56 -11.26 -4.73
C ASN A 42 2.50 -11.66 -5.76
N SER A 43 2.42 -10.93 -6.88
CA SER A 43 1.48 -11.24 -7.96
C SER A 43 1.86 -12.52 -8.71
N LEU A 44 3.16 -12.75 -8.97
CA LEU A 44 3.64 -13.99 -9.59
C LEU A 44 3.45 -15.22 -8.70
N ASP A 45 3.54 -15.04 -7.37
CA ASP A 45 3.28 -16.13 -6.41
C ASP A 45 1.78 -16.47 -6.28
N ALA A 46 0.88 -15.63 -6.83
CA ALA A 46 -0.57 -15.76 -6.73
C ALA A 46 -1.26 -16.05 -8.08
N VAL A 47 -0.52 -16.54 -9.09
CA VAL A 47 -1.05 -16.81 -10.43
C VAL A 47 -2.29 -17.70 -10.39
N ASP A 48 -3.32 -17.38 -11.22
CA ASP A 48 -4.56 -18.15 -11.34
C ASP A 48 -4.49 -19.14 -12.51
N ASP A 49 -4.11 -18.69 -13.71
CA ASP A 49 -3.93 -19.53 -14.91
C ASP A 49 -2.48 -19.47 -15.41
N GLU A 50 -1.73 -20.54 -15.22
CA GLU A 50 -0.31 -20.63 -15.60
C GLU A 50 -0.06 -20.51 -17.13
N ASN A 51 -1.08 -20.67 -17.95
CA ASN A 51 -0.99 -20.52 -19.40
C ASN A 51 -1.10 -19.07 -19.87
N LYS A 52 -1.38 -18.13 -18.96
CA LYS A 52 -1.50 -16.71 -19.24
C LYS A 52 -0.49 -15.90 -18.42
N PRO A 53 0.03 -14.79 -18.97
CA PRO A 53 0.89 -13.93 -18.18
C PRO A 53 0.12 -13.28 -17.01
N VAL A 54 0.78 -13.16 -15.87
CA VAL A 54 0.35 -12.22 -14.84
C VAL A 54 0.55 -10.81 -15.37
N LYS A 55 -0.41 -9.93 -15.12
CA LYS A 55 -0.28 -8.51 -15.46
C LYS A 55 -0.28 -7.69 -14.19
N VAL A 56 0.66 -6.72 -14.08
CA VAL A 56 0.75 -5.80 -12.95
C VAL A 56 0.80 -4.36 -13.47
N ASP A 57 -0.21 -3.57 -13.09
CA ASP A 57 -0.34 -2.18 -13.46
C ASP A 57 -0.03 -1.26 -12.26
N PHE A 58 0.87 -0.32 -12.45
CA PHE A 58 1.18 0.76 -11.51
C PHE A 58 0.61 2.07 -12.06
N THR A 59 -0.38 2.64 -11.39
CA THR A 59 -1.10 3.83 -11.85
C THR A 59 -1.04 4.92 -10.79
N PHE A 60 -0.46 6.07 -11.12
CA PHE A 60 -0.49 7.24 -10.25
C PHE A 60 -1.85 7.95 -10.39
N PHE A 61 -2.42 8.38 -9.27
CA PHE A 61 -3.70 9.09 -9.23
C PHE A 61 -3.75 10.09 -8.07
N GLU A 62 -4.74 10.98 -8.11
CA GLU A 62 -4.94 11.99 -7.08
C GLU A 62 -6.21 11.69 -6.28
N LEU A 63 -6.14 11.80 -4.96
CA LEU A 63 -7.28 11.74 -4.06
C LEU A 63 -7.64 13.14 -3.57
N ASN A 64 -8.88 13.58 -3.82
CA ASN A 64 -9.38 14.85 -3.34
C ASN A 64 -10.00 14.71 -1.94
N ARG A 65 -9.62 15.58 -1.02
CA ARG A 65 -10.09 15.60 0.38
C ARG A 65 -11.61 15.78 0.47
N ASN A 66 -12.21 16.56 -0.42
CA ASN A 66 -13.64 16.83 -0.40
C ASN A 66 -14.47 15.60 -0.83
N ASP A 67 -13.89 14.77 -1.71
CA ASP A 67 -14.56 13.55 -2.18
C ASP A 67 -14.43 12.39 -1.17
N TYR A 68 -13.33 12.38 -0.38
CA TYR A 68 -13.01 11.32 0.58
C TYR A 68 -12.74 11.84 2.00
N PRO A 69 -13.67 12.62 2.61
CA PRO A 69 -13.44 13.30 3.89
C PRO A 69 -13.15 12.36 5.05
N ASN A 70 -13.75 11.14 5.07
CA ASN A 70 -13.54 10.19 6.17
C ASN A 70 -12.14 9.55 6.13
N LEU A 71 -11.57 9.33 4.93
CA LEU A 71 -10.20 8.85 4.79
C LEU A 71 -9.21 9.87 5.37
N PHE A 72 -9.44 11.16 5.11
CA PHE A 72 -8.60 12.24 5.64
C PHE A 72 -8.79 12.49 7.15
N LYS A 73 -9.80 11.90 7.80
CA LYS A 73 -9.98 11.98 9.28
C LYS A 73 -8.86 11.28 10.05
N ILE A 74 -7.98 10.52 9.40
CA ILE A 74 -6.73 10.02 9.99
C ILE A 74 -5.88 11.14 10.60
N GLU A 75 -6.02 12.39 10.11
CA GLU A 75 -5.41 13.59 10.70
C GLU A 75 -5.62 13.69 12.21
N LYS A 76 -6.81 13.35 12.70
CA LYS A 76 -7.13 13.37 14.12
C LYS A 76 -6.26 12.39 14.91
N ASN A 77 -6.12 11.17 14.42
CA ASN A 77 -5.31 10.13 15.08
C ASN A 77 -3.82 10.49 15.08
N ILE A 78 -3.31 11.09 13.98
CA ILE A 78 -1.92 11.58 13.92
C ILE A 78 -1.69 12.68 14.97
N LYS A 79 -2.63 13.61 15.16
CA LYS A 79 -2.56 14.62 16.23
C LYS A 79 -2.56 13.99 17.63
N GLN A 80 -3.37 12.96 17.85
CA GLN A 80 -3.41 12.23 19.11
C GLN A 80 -2.09 11.49 19.39
N CYS A 81 -1.47 10.87 18.35
CA CYS A 81 -0.13 10.29 18.44
C CYS A 81 0.91 11.35 18.84
N LYS A 82 0.89 12.52 18.17
CA LYS A 82 1.80 13.63 18.49
C LYS A 82 1.68 14.05 19.95
N SER A 83 0.45 14.24 20.46
CA SER A 83 0.22 14.60 21.86
C SER A 83 0.67 13.53 22.85
N TYR A 84 0.50 12.24 22.49
CA TYR A 84 0.90 11.13 23.36
C TYR A 84 2.43 11.02 23.56
N TYR A 85 3.21 11.43 22.54
CA TYR A 85 4.66 11.43 22.56
C TYR A 85 5.27 12.86 22.70
N GLU A 86 4.52 13.79 23.28
CA GLU A 86 5.02 15.16 23.57
C GLU A 86 6.34 15.10 24.34
N GLY A 87 7.34 15.87 23.90
CA GLY A 87 8.71 15.86 24.45
C GLY A 87 9.61 14.75 23.89
N ASN A 88 9.16 13.95 22.92
CA ASN A 88 10.01 13.01 22.20
C ASN A 88 10.33 13.58 20.80
N ASP A 89 11.55 14.07 20.59
CA ASP A 89 11.99 14.76 19.37
C ASP A 89 11.74 13.95 18.08
N ASN A 90 11.97 12.64 18.11
CA ASN A 90 11.77 11.76 16.94
C ASN A 90 10.28 11.64 16.59
N ALA A 91 9.44 11.47 17.58
CA ALA A 91 7.98 11.40 17.39
C ALA A 91 7.41 12.75 16.93
N GLU A 92 7.87 13.85 17.54
CA GLU A 92 7.42 15.19 17.15
C GLU A 92 7.74 15.48 15.69
N ARG A 93 8.97 15.17 15.26
CA ARG A 93 9.38 15.33 13.86
C ARG A 93 8.52 14.45 12.93
N LEU A 94 8.37 13.16 13.23
CA LEU A 94 7.58 12.22 12.44
C LEU A 94 6.14 12.72 12.25
N PHE A 95 5.45 13.07 13.33
CA PHE A 95 4.05 13.49 13.24
C PHE A 95 3.88 14.90 12.66
N LYS A 96 4.85 15.78 12.83
CA LYS A 96 4.91 17.07 12.16
C LYS A 96 5.01 16.88 10.65
N ASP A 97 5.84 15.97 10.18
CA ASP A 97 6.02 15.68 8.76
C ASP A 97 4.75 15.02 8.16
N MET A 98 4.13 14.07 8.88
CA MET A 98 2.84 13.48 8.48
C MET A 98 1.74 14.54 8.35
N LEU A 99 1.61 15.43 9.33
CA LEU A 99 0.61 16.50 9.33
C LEU A 99 0.90 17.54 8.24
N TYR A 100 2.17 17.88 8.03
CA TYR A 100 2.60 18.74 6.94
C TYR A 100 2.24 18.14 5.58
N TYR A 101 2.50 16.83 5.40
CA TYR A 101 2.14 16.14 4.18
C TYR A 101 0.62 16.19 3.93
N LEU A 102 -0.20 15.92 4.94
CA LEU A 102 -1.66 15.94 4.82
C LEU A 102 -2.24 17.35 4.57
N ASN A 103 -1.66 18.37 5.20
CA ASN A 103 -2.27 19.70 5.25
C ASN A 103 -1.57 20.74 4.37
N GLY A 104 -0.34 20.48 3.90
CA GLY A 104 0.48 21.46 3.22
C GLY A 104 1.06 22.50 4.18
N ASN A 105 1.56 23.60 3.64
CA ASN A 105 2.13 24.70 4.43
C ASN A 105 1.00 25.40 5.20
N LEU A 106 1.09 25.42 6.53
CA LEU A 106 0.00 25.61 7.49
C LEU A 106 -0.70 26.98 7.48
N GLU A 107 -0.21 27.95 6.72
CA GLU A 107 -0.72 29.32 6.93
C GLU A 107 -1.88 29.76 6.06
N SER A 108 -2.30 29.00 5.03
CA SER A 108 -3.38 29.54 4.20
C SER A 108 -4.35 28.55 3.56
N LYS A 109 -3.98 27.31 3.21
CA LYS A 109 -4.93 26.36 2.61
C LYS A 109 -4.51 24.91 2.90
N LYS A 110 -5.44 24.09 3.44
CA LYS A 110 -5.27 22.63 3.54
C LYS A 110 -4.99 22.05 2.16
N ARG A 111 -4.06 21.10 2.10
CA ARG A 111 -3.82 20.33 0.87
C ARG A 111 -5.12 19.63 0.46
N LEU A 112 -5.60 19.90 -0.74
CA LEU A 112 -6.84 19.31 -1.24
C LEU A 112 -6.62 17.93 -1.84
N ASN A 113 -5.49 17.72 -2.53
CA ASN A 113 -5.20 16.48 -3.23
C ASN A 113 -3.97 15.80 -2.63
N LEU A 114 -4.02 14.46 -2.54
CA LEU A 114 -2.88 13.61 -2.25
C LEU A 114 -2.53 12.79 -3.47
N SER A 115 -1.25 12.81 -3.87
CA SER A 115 -0.74 11.90 -4.89
C SER A 115 -0.67 10.49 -4.32
N CYS A 116 -1.18 9.52 -5.06
CA CYS A 116 -1.34 8.13 -4.67
C CYS A 116 -0.83 7.20 -5.76
N LEU A 117 -0.53 5.95 -5.39
CA LEU A 117 -0.18 4.89 -6.33
C LEU A 117 -1.14 3.72 -6.15
N LYS A 118 -1.80 3.32 -7.24
CA LYS A 118 -2.57 2.08 -7.32
C LYS A 118 -1.73 1.02 -8.01
N ILE A 119 -1.61 -0.14 -7.38
CA ILE A 119 -0.97 -1.34 -7.90
C ILE A 119 -2.07 -2.37 -8.11
N SER A 120 -2.32 -2.75 -9.36
CA SER A 120 -3.39 -3.68 -9.75
C SER A 120 -2.76 -4.93 -10.37
N ASP A 121 -3.09 -6.09 -9.86
CA ASP A 121 -2.73 -7.36 -10.50
C ASP A 121 -3.91 -8.00 -11.23
N TYR A 122 -3.61 -8.83 -12.22
CA TYR A 122 -4.56 -9.56 -13.04
C TYR A 122 -3.99 -10.94 -13.37
N ASN A 123 -4.86 -11.90 -13.62
CA ASN A 123 -4.54 -13.31 -13.71
C ASN A 123 -3.92 -13.83 -12.40
N THR A 124 -4.47 -13.38 -11.28
CA THR A 124 -4.16 -13.81 -9.92
C THR A 124 -5.43 -14.27 -9.22
N VAL A 125 -5.31 -15.15 -8.23
CA VAL A 125 -6.47 -15.68 -7.48
C VAL A 125 -7.16 -14.67 -6.59
N GLY A 126 -6.57 -13.46 -6.42
CA GLY A 126 -6.98 -12.46 -5.45
C GLY A 126 -6.56 -12.85 -4.01
N MET A 127 -6.86 -11.98 -3.05
CA MET A 127 -6.54 -12.22 -1.64
C MET A 127 -7.79 -12.66 -0.88
N LYS A 128 -7.90 -13.97 -0.58
CA LYS A 128 -8.97 -14.49 0.28
C LYS A 128 -8.80 -13.99 1.72
N TYR A 129 -9.91 -13.67 2.38
CA TYR A 129 -9.95 -13.33 3.80
C TYR A 129 -10.57 -14.43 4.64
N GLU A 130 -9.86 -14.83 5.66
CA GLU A 130 -10.34 -15.55 6.84
C GLU A 130 -9.72 -14.87 8.06
N ASN A 131 -10.34 -14.94 9.22
CA ASN A 131 -9.84 -14.27 10.43
C ASN A 131 -8.69 -15.08 11.09
N ASN A 132 -7.67 -15.40 10.29
CA ASN A 132 -6.47 -16.12 10.74
C ASN A 132 -5.26 -15.77 9.87
N THR A 133 -4.07 -16.10 10.37
CA THR A 133 -2.78 -15.74 9.73
C THR A 133 -2.47 -16.51 8.45
N ASN A 134 -3.21 -17.57 8.12
CA ASN A 134 -3.05 -18.32 6.88
C ASN A 134 -3.80 -17.68 5.71
N SER A 135 -4.68 -16.73 6.00
CA SER A 135 -5.41 -15.97 4.99
C SER A 135 -4.52 -14.87 4.41
N PRO A 136 -4.34 -14.80 3.07
CA PRO A 136 -3.48 -13.79 2.44
C PRO A 136 -3.87 -12.34 2.78
N PHE A 137 -5.16 -12.03 2.77
CA PHE A 137 -5.67 -10.68 3.09
C PHE A 137 -5.38 -10.30 4.55
N TYR A 138 -5.65 -11.21 5.49
CA TYR A 138 -5.36 -11.00 6.90
C TYR A 138 -3.84 -10.86 7.15
N ALA A 139 -3.04 -11.78 6.58
CA ALA A 139 -1.59 -11.75 6.70
C ALA A 139 -0.99 -10.45 6.15
N PHE A 140 -1.52 -9.92 5.05
CA PHE A 140 -1.05 -8.67 4.47
C PHE A 140 -1.35 -7.47 5.36
N LEU A 141 -2.58 -7.31 5.85
CA LEU A 141 -2.99 -6.10 6.58
C LEU A 141 -2.81 -6.18 8.10
N LYS A 142 -2.97 -7.36 8.70
CA LYS A 142 -3.15 -7.52 10.16
C LYS A 142 -2.05 -8.30 10.87
N ALA A 143 -1.28 -9.13 10.17
CA ALA A 143 -0.28 -9.98 10.82
C ALA A 143 1.13 -9.40 10.65
N GLY A 144 1.83 -9.07 11.73
CA GLY A 144 3.25 -8.67 11.72
C GLY A 144 4.18 -9.89 11.65
N GLY A 145 5.20 -9.86 10.76
CA GLY A 145 6.21 -10.93 10.69
C GLY A 145 5.71 -12.30 10.22
N VAL A 146 4.52 -12.36 9.60
CA VAL A 146 3.92 -13.59 9.09
C VAL A 146 3.68 -13.46 7.58
N SER A 147 3.94 -14.55 6.85
CA SER A 147 3.61 -14.72 5.44
C SER A 147 2.66 -15.92 5.32
N ALA A 148 1.54 -15.76 4.63
CA ALA A 148 0.60 -16.85 4.35
C ALA A 148 1.06 -17.77 3.20
N LYS A 149 2.35 -17.71 2.82
CA LYS A 149 2.92 -18.49 1.71
C LYS A 149 3.27 -19.91 2.14
N ASN A 150 3.03 -20.88 1.25
CA ASN A 150 3.46 -22.26 1.43
C ASN A 150 5.00 -22.35 1.50
N GLN A 151 5.53 -23.36 2.21
CA GLN A 151 6.97 -23.65 2.27
C GLN A 151 7.50 -23.86 0.84
N GLY A 152 8.45 -23.01 0.42
CA GLY A 152 9.10 -23.10 -0.92
C GLY A 152 8.99 -21.85 -1.78
N SER A 153 8.07 -20.92 -1.49
CA SER A 153 8.05 -19.62 -2.18
C SER A 153 9.04 -18.65 -1.52
N GLY A 154 9.93 -18.03 -2.33
CA GLY A 154 11.03 -17.16 -1.88
C GLY A 154 10.64 -15.82 -1.26
N GLY A 155 9.62 -15.78 -0.42
CA GLY A 155 9.11 -14.56 0.19
C GLY A 155 9.85 -14.16 1.48
N SER A 156 10.11 -12.87 1.66
CA SER A 156 10.84 -12.24 2.77
C SER A 156 10.07 -12.27 4.10
N PHE A 157 9.87 -13.42 4.74
CA PHE A 157 9.35 -13.56 6.14
C PHE A 157 8.26 -12.54 6.58
N GLY A 158 7.37 -12.09 5.68
CA GLY A 158 6.34 -11.10 5.98
C GLY A 158 6.84 -9.65 6.12
N PHE A 159 8.11 -9.36 5.87
CA PHE A 159 8.66 -8.00 5.90
C PHE A 159 8.40 -7.21 4.61
N GLY A 160 8.16 -7.88 3.48
CA GLY A 160 7.96 -7.24 2.17
C GLY A 160 6.82 -6.22 2.16
N LYS A 161 5.76 -6.47 2.91
CA LYS A 161 4.64 -5.53 3.04
C LYS A 161 5.04 -4.16 3.61
N GLY A 162 6.16 -4.07 4.34
CA GLY A 162 6.71 -2.81 4.82
C GLY A 162 7.01 -1.82 3.69
N ALA A 163 7.38 -2.30 2.49
CA ALA A 163 7.64 -1.44 1.35
C ALA A 163 6.43 -0.57 0.97
N TYR A 164 5.20 -1.10 1.10
CA TYR A 164 3.97 -0.37 0.80
C TYR A 164 3.74 0.79 1.78
N TYR A 165 3.96 0.56 3.08
CA TYR A 165 3.78 1.58 4.12
C TYR A 165 4.92 2.61 4.11
N THR A 166 6.17 2.19 3.82
CA THR A 166 7.32 3.10 3.75
C THR A 166 7.20 4.09 2.61
N LEU A 167 6.56 3.70 1.48
CA LEU A 167 6.34 4.60 0.36
C LEU A 167 5.31 5.71 0.69
N SER A 168 4.42 5.48 1.65
CA SER A 168 3.42 6.45 2.10
C SER A 168 3.96 7.35 3.22
N PRO A 169 4.01 8.69 3.05
CA PRO A 169 4.33 9.62 4.12
C PRO A 169 3.43 9.53 5.34
N ILE A 170 2.20 9.05 5.17
CA ILE A 170 1.20 8.87 6.24
C ILE A 170 0.98 7.40 6.59
N LYS A 171 1.88 6.50 6.14
CA LYS A 171 1.84 5.07 6.46
C LYS A 171 0.50 4.40 6.21
N THR A 172 -0.15 4.73 5.09
CA THR A 172 -1.52 4.30 4.82
C THR A 172 -1.63 3.59 3.47
N VAL A 173 -2.27 2.42 3.49
CA VAL A 173 -2.63 1.63 2.30
C VAL A 173 -4.10 1.27 2.34
N VAL A 174 -4.71 1.12 1.17
CA VAL A 174 -6.10 0.66 1.01
C VAL A 174 -6.12 -0.51 0.03
N VAL A 175 -6.69 -1.62 0.42
CA VAL A 175 -6.71 -2.85 -0.38
C VAL A 175 -8.13 -3.20 -0.77
N SER A 176 -8.31 -3.50 -2.05
CA SER A 176 -9.53 -4.10 -2.61
C SER A 176 -9.16 -5.36 -3.37
N THR A 177 -9.86 -6.43 -3.15
CA THR A 177 -9.63 -7.70 -3.86
C THR A 177 -10.94 -8.34 -4.26
N LEU A 178 -10.95 -8.94 -5.44
CA LEU A 178 -11.99 -9.85 -5.90
C LEU A 178 -11.33 -11.20 -6.17
N THR A 179 -11.74 -12.21 -5.43
CA THR A 179 -11.16 -13.56 -5.58
C THR A 179 -11.72 -14.29 -6.78
N ASN A 180 -11.05 -15.34 -7.25
CA ASN A 180 -11.54 -16.23 -8.29
C ASN A 180 -12.77 -17.05 -7.86
N THR A 181 -13.11 -17.04 -6.55
CA THR A 181 -14.39 -17.56 -6.02
C THR A 181 -15.48 -16.48 -5.93
N ASN A 182 -15.23 -15.29 -6.51
CA ASN A 182 -16.14 -14.13 -6.53
C ASN A 182 -16.42 -13.51 -5.15
N ASP A 183 -15.52 -13.69 -4.18
CA ASP A 183 -15.59 -13.02 -2.88
C ASP A 183 -14.88 -11.67 -2.98
N PHE A 184 -15.52 -10.63 -2.45
CA PHE A 184 -14.96 -9.28 -2.43
C PHE A 184 -14.58 -8.86 -1.00
N PHE A 185 -13.37 -8.30 -0.85
CA PHE A 185 -12.88 -7.76 0.42
C PHE A 185 -12.24 -6.40 0.21
N PHE A 186 -12.54 -5.48 1.13
CA PHE A 186 -11.99 -4.12 1.17
C PHE A 186 -11.62 -3.74 2.59
N GLU A 187 -10.45 -3.21 2.78
CA GLU A 187 -10.02 -2.59 4.03
C GLU A 187 -8.82 -1.65 3.79
N GLY A 188 -8.82 -0.48 4.43
CA GLY A 188 -7.60 0.32 4.56
C GLY A 188 -6.85 -0.04 5.83
N SER A 189 -5.54 0.22 5.85
CA SER A 189 -4.71 0.06 7.03
C SER A 189 -3.68 1.17 7.13
N THR A 190 -3.39 1.57 8.37
CA THR A 190 -2.32 2.53 8.68
C THR A 190 -1.50 2.05 9.86
N ILE A 191 -0.21 2.40 9.86
CA ILE A 191 0.71 2.12 10.96
C ILE A 191 1.16 3.45 11.56
N LEU A 192 0.56 3.82 12.70
CA LEU A 192 0.95 4.99 13.47
C LEU A 192 1.80 4.57 14.68
N THR A 193 1.43 5.06 15.86
CA THR A 193 1.98 4.65 17.16
C THR A 193 0.86 4.40 18.13
N THR A 194 1.14 3.73 19.24
CA THR A 194 0.23 3.70 20.38
C THR A 194 -0.10 5.13 20.79
N HIS A 195 -1.36 5.44 21.02
CA HIS A 195 -1.84 6.76 21.39
C HIS A 195 -3.08 6.71 22.29
N LYS A 196 -3.54 7.85 22.73
CA LYS A 196 -4.79 7.97 23.47
C LYS A 196 -5.81 8.76 22.67
N ASN A 197 -7.07 8.30 22.72
CA ASN A 197 -8.19 9.04 22.16
C ASN A 197 -8.69 10.16 23.11
N ASP A 198 -9.72 10.90 22.67
CA ASP A 198 -10.27 12.02 23.46
C ASP A 198 -10.90 11.58 24.80
N LYS A 199 -11.18 10.28 24.97
CA LYS A 199 -11.67 9.70 26.23
C LYS A 199 -10.55 9.17 27.12
N ASN A 200 -9.28 9.44 26.79
CA ASN A 200 -8.09 8.93 27.46
C ASN A 200 -7.93 7.39 27.40
N GLU A 201 -8.65 6.73 26.48
CA GLU A 201 -8.49 5.30 26.23
C GLU A 201 -7.25 5.06 25.36
N LYS A 202 -6.39 4.12 25.76
CA LYS A 202 -5.18 3.74 25.05
C LYS A 202 -5.51 2.87 23.84
N LEU A 203 -5.05 3.26 22.66
CA LEU A 203 -5.32 2.62 21.38
C LEU A 203 -4.03 2.05 20.77
N THR A 204 -4.17 0.98 19.97
CA THR A 204 -3.07 0.37 19.22
C THR A 204 -2.50 1.31 18.16
N ALA A 205 -1.28 1.03 17.70
CA ALA A 205 -0.65 1.71 16.57
C ALA A 205 -1.34 1.44 15.22
N PHE A 206 -2.08 0.34 15.13
CA PHE A 206 -2.66 -0.17 13.89
C PHE A 206 -4.10 0.31 13.74
N GLY A 207 -4.36 1.11 12.71
CA GLY A 207 -5.69 1.59 12.36
C GLY A 207 -6.22 0.88 11.11
N TYR A 208 -7.54 0.69 11.06
CA TYR A 208 -8.23 0.08 9.92
C TYR A 208 -9.33 1.02 9.41
N TYR A 209 -9.44 1.13 8.09
CA TYR A 209 -10.44 1.93 7.41
C TYR A 209 -11.46 1.03 6.73
N ASP A 210 -12.62 0.89 7.34
CA ASP A 210 -13.69 -0.01 6.93
C ASP A 210 -15.06 0.47 7.45
N ASN A 211 -16.13 -0.27 7.13
CA ASN A 211 -17.46 -0.07 7.72
C ASN A 211 -17.89 -1.21 8.65
N ASN A 212 -16.97 -2.08 9.06
CA ASN A 212 -17.26 -3.33 9.77
C ASN A 212 -16.40 -3.52 11.04
N ASN A 213 -16.10 -2.43 11.76
CA ASN A 213 -15.39 -2.42 13.04
C ASN A 213 -14.03 -3.16 13.02
N GLY A 214 -13.18 -2.85 12.06
CA GLY A 214 -11.85 -3.44 11.91
C GLY A 214 -11.89 -4.84 11.27
N ARG A 215 -12.92 -5.12 10.47
CA ARG A 215 -13.00 -6.30 9.59
C ARG A 215 -13.23 -5.84 8.15
N PRO A 216 -12.77 -6.60 7.15
CA PRO A 216 -12.97 -6.23 5.77
C PRO A 216 -14.44 -6.02 5.42
N THR A 217 -14.70 -4.95 4.69
CA THR A 217 -16.00 -4.68 4.07
C THR A 217 -16.17 -5.61 2.87
N GLN A 218 -17.31 -6.32 2.77
CA GLN A 218 -17.59 -7.26 1.70
C GLN A 218 -18.56 -6.73 0.64
N LYS A 219 -19.26 -5.63 0.93
CA LYS A 219 -20.23 -5.03 0.02
C LYS A 219 -19.59 -3.91 -0.78
N LYS A 220 -19.46 -4.08 -2.09
CA LYS A 220 -18.87 -3.08 -3.00
C LYS A 220 -19.56 -1.71 -2.91
N ASP A 221 -20.87 -1.68 -2.68
CA ASP A 221 -21.63 -0.44 -2.60
C ASP A 221 -21.37 0.38 -1.33
N ASP A 222 -20.78 -0.23 -0.31
CA ASP A 222 -20.49 0.40 0.97
C ASP A 222 -19.13 1.09 1.00
N ILE A 223 -18.33 0.97 -0.06
CA ILE A 223 -16.98 1.54 -0.16
C ILE A 223 -16.90 2.68 -1.19
N PRO A 224 -15.88 3.54 -1.10
CA PRO A 224 -15.62 4.57 -2.11
C PRO A 224 -15.45 3.99 -3.51
N ALA A 225 -16.09 4.61 -4.50
CA ALA A 225 -16.12 4.10 -5.89
C ALA A 225 -14.71 3.89 -6.49
N ILE A 226 -13.76 4.79 -6.17
CA ILE A 226 -12.38 4.73 -6.68
C ILE A 226 -11.63 3.46 -6.24
N PHE A 227 -12.06 2.83 -5.14
CA PHE A 227 -11.45 1.61 -4.60
C PHE A 227 -12.22 0.34 -4.95
N ARG A 228 -13.29 0.43 -5.76
CA ARG A 228 -14.09 -0.74 -6.16
C ARG A 228 -13.38 -1.52 -7.25
N ARG A 229 -13.02 -2.76 -6.94
CA ARG A 229 -12.49 -3.67 -7.93
C ARG A 229 -13.62 -4.46 -8.63
N THR A 230 -13.52 -4.63 -9.94
CA THR A 230 -14.52 -5.30 -10.76
C THR A 230 -14.02 -6.59 -11.42
N GLU A 231 -12.71 -6.79 -11.49
CA GLU A 231 -12.04 -7.94 -12.07
C GLU A 231 -11.35 -8.78 -11.00
N VAL A 232 -11.19 -10.07 -11.22
CA VAL A 232 -10.44 -10.97 -10.31
C VAL A 232 -9.01 -10.48 -10.16
N GLY A 233 -8.50 -10.51 -8.92
CA GLY A 233 -7.18 -10.00 -8.53
C GLY A 233 -7.26 -8.95 -7.41
N THR A 234 -6.19 -8.19 -7.22
CA THR A 234 -6.04 -7.25 -6.09
C THR A 234 -5.61 -5.87 -6.56
N ASP A 235 -6.21 -4.84 -5.96
CA ASP A 235 -5.75 -3.45 -6.00
C ASP A 235 -5.18 -3.06 -4.64
N ILE A 236 -3.91 -2.64 -4.60
CA ILE A 236 -3.30 -2.03 -3.42
C ILE A 236 -3.08 -0.56 -3.73
N ASN A 237 -3.76 0.31 -2.98
CA ASN A 237 -3.67 1.76 -3.13
C ASN A 237 -2.81 2.32 -2.00
N ILE A 238 -1.66 2.89 -2.32
CA ILE A 238 -0.77 3.59 -1.39
C ILE A 238 -1.22 5.04 -1.33
N ILE A 239 -1.67 5.48 -0.15
CA ILE A 239 -2.27 6.80 0.05
C ILE A 239 -1.19 7.80 0.46
N GLY A 240 -0.99 8.77 -0.39
CA GLY A 240 0.13 9.68 -0.29
C GLY A 240 1.43 9.05 -0.80
N LEU A 241 2.27 9.88 -1.42
CA LEU A 241 3.56 9.44 -1.95
C LEU A 241 4.64 10.45 -1.61
N TRP A 242 5.83 9.96 -1.29
CA TRP A 242 7.02 10.81 -1.25
C TRP A 242 7.28 11.41 -2.63
N ASP A 243 7.63 12.68 -2.66
CA ASP A 243 8.01 13.33 -3.92
C ASP A 243 9.36 12.78 -4.40
N GLU A 244 9.34 12.23 -5.61
CA GLU A 244 10.50 11.65 -6.29
C GLU A 244 10.37 11.92 -7.79
N PRO A 245 11.11 12.89 -8.32
CA PRO A 245 11.02 13.27 -9.72
C PRO A 245 11.28 12.11 -10.70
N ASN A 246 12.19 11.21 -10.34
CA ASN A 246 12.60 10.07 -11.19
C ASN A 246 11.83 8.78 -10.87
N ARG A 247 10.71 8.83 -10.15
CA ARG A 247 9.99 7.65 -9.67
C ARG A 247 9.66 6.65 -10.77
N LYS A 248 9.18 7.08 -11.95
CA LYS A 248 8.87 6.19 -13.07
C LYS A 248 10.13 5.47 -13.57
N THR A 249 11.23 6.18 -13.77
CA THR A 249 12.52 5.60 -14.17
C THR A 249 13.03 4.57 -13.17
N LEU A 250 12.96 4.87 -11.86
CA LEU A 250 13.34 3.94 -10.81
C LEU A 250 12.48 2.67 -10.82
N MET A 251 11.18 2.81 -11.04
CA MET A 251 10.26 1.68 -11.15
C MET A 251 10.56 0.83 -12.39
N ILE A 252 10.77 1.43 -13.56
CA ILE A 252 11.12 0.72 -14.81
C ILE A 252 12.43 -0.03 -14.62
N LYS A 253 13.47 0.61 -14.08
CA LYS A 253 14.76 -0.05 -13.79
C LYS A 253 14.58 -1.23 -12.82
N SER A 254 13.69 -1.12 -11.83
CA SER A 254 13.38 -2.24 -10.94
C SER A 254 12.74 -3.41 -11.69
N VAL A 255 11.77 -3.14 -12.60
CA VAL A 255 11.16 -4.18 -13.45
C VAL A 255 12.23 -4.90 -14.27
N LEU A 256 13.04 -4.13 -14.99
CA LEU A 256 14.05 -4.70 -15.89
C LEU A 256 15.13 -5.47 -15.12
N ASN A 257 15.61 -4.97 -14.00
CA ASN A 257 16.64 -5.65 -13.21
C ASN A 257 16.17 -6.95 -12.56
N ASN A 258 14.90 -7.04 -12.17
CA ASN A 258 14.44 -8.17 -11.38
C ASN A 258 13.57 -9.15 -12.17
N PHE A 259 12.91 -8.72 -13.28
CA PHE A 259 11.85 -9.49 -13.90
C PHE A 259 11.95 -9.61 -15.44
N TRP A 260 13.05 -9.16 -16.06
CA TRP A 260 13.22 -9.23 -17.51
C TRP A 260 13.02 -10.65 -18.07
N LEU A 261 13.47 -11.68 -17.35
CA LEU A 261 13.31 -13.07 -17.76
C LEU A 261 11.85 -13.52 -17.75
N ALA A 262 11.09 -13.15 -16.73
CA ALA A 262 9.66 -13.46 -16.65
C ALA A 262 8.86 -12.76 -17.78
N ILE A 263 9.28 -11.55 -18.17
CA ILE A 263 8.69 -10.82 -19.30
C ILE A 263 9.09 -11.49 -20.63
N HIS A 264 10.36 -11.82 -20.81
CA HIS A 264 10.87 -12.52 -21.99
C HIS A 264 10.12 -13.84 -22.22
N ASP A 265 9.91 -14.62 -21.17
CA ASP A 265 9.18 -15.89 -21.19
C ASP A 265 7.66 -15.74 -21.29
N ASN A 266 7.17 -14.53 -21.48
CA ASN A 266 5.72 -14.20 -21.55
C ASN A 266 4.92 -14.64 -20.32
N LYS A 267 5.56 -14.66 -19.14
CA LYS A 267 4.92 -14.94 -17.84
C LYS A 267 4.45 -13.69 -17.13
N LEU A 268 4.96 -12.51 -17.52
CA LEU A 268 4.70 -11.23 -16.90
C LEU A 268 4.51 -10.13 -17.93
N ILE A 269 3.52 -9.28 -17.70
CA ILE A 269 3.32 -7.98 -18.37
C ILE A 269 3.27 -6.92 -17.29
N VAL A 270 4.03 -5.85 -17.43
CA VAL A 270 4.01 -4.72 -16.49
C VAL A 270 3.58 -3.45 -17.21
N LYS A 271 2.78 -2.63 -16.52
CA LYS A 271 2.43 -1.30 -16.97
C LYS A 271 2.72 -0.27 -15.87
N ILE A 272 3.43 0.80 -16.20
CA ILE A 272 3.71 1.93 -15.30
C ILE A 272 3.13 3.17 -15.96
N ASP A 273 1.96 3.60 -15.51
CA ASP A 273 1.10 4.60 -16.18
C ASP A 273 0.85 4.27 -17.66
N ASP A 274 1.50 5.03 -18.55
CA ASP A 274 1.41 4.92 -20.01
C ASP A 274 2.43 3.94 -20.61
N ILE A 275 3.46 3.54 -19.86
CA ILE A 275 4.53 2.67 -20.34
C ILE A 275 4.19 1.21 -20.06
N LYS A 276 3.93 0.45 -21.13
CA LYS A 276 3.77 -1.00 -21.07
C LYS A 276 5.08 -1.70 -21.39
N ILE A 277 5.44 -2.70 -20.61
CA ILE A 277 6.62 -3.55 -20.77
C ILE A 277 6.13 -4.98 -20.95
N ASP A 278 6.32 -5.56 -22.12
CA ASP A 278 5.99 -6.94 -22.44
C ASP A 278 7.06 -7.57 -23.33
N LYS A 279 6.89 -8.83 -23.68
CA LYS A 279 7.82 -9.58 -24.52
C LYS A 279 8.16 -8.88 -25.84
N ASN A 280 7.22 -8.12 -26.43
CA ASN A 280 7.38 -7.57 -27.76
C ASN A 280 8.23 -6.29 -27.81
N ASN A 281 8.33 -5.56 -26.68
CA ASN A 281 9.07 -4.30 -26.58
C ASN A 281 10.21 -4.35 -25.55
N LEU A 282 10.45 -5.49 -24.92
CA LEU A 282 11.43 -5.62 -23.83
C LEU A 282 12.83 -5.13 -24.23
N GLU A 283 13.35 -5.55 -25.38
CA GLU A 283 14.68 -5.15 -25.86
C GLU A 283 14.78 -3.64 -26.08
N GLN A 284 13.75 -3.04 -26.70
CA GLN A 284 13.68 -1.59 -26.91
C GLN A 284 13.73 -0.84 -25.57
N ILE A 285 12.95 -1.29 -24.57
CA ILE A 285 12.90 -0.64 -23.25
C ILE A 285 14.23 -0.83 -22.49
N ILE A 286 14.89 -1.98 -22.59
CA ILE A 286 16.23 -2.19 -22.02
C ILE A 286 17.22 -1.20 -22.64
N ASP A 287 17.20 -1.06 -23.96
CA ASP A 287 18.08 -0.13 -24.67
C ASP A 287 17.87 1.32 -24.26
N GLU A 288 16.60 1.73 -24.07
CA GLU A 288 16.24 3.08 -23.66
C GLU A 288 16.73 3.42 -22.25
N TYR A 289 16.62 2.47 -21.29
CA TYR A 289 16.89 2.75 -19.89
C TYR A 289 18.26 2.37 -19.38
N PHE A 290 19.07 1.57 -20.13
CA PHE A 290 20.38 1.09 -19.71
C PHE A 290 21.54 1.41 -20.67
N LYS A 291 21.31 1.82 -21.92
CA LYS A 291 22.41 2.24 -22.79
C LYS A 291 22.99 3.60 -22.33
N PRO A 292 24.33 3.79 -22.40
CA PRO A 292 24.93 5.10 -22.14
C PRO A 292 24.39 6.13 -23.14
N GLY A 293 23.70 7.17 -22.63
CA GLY A 293 23.09 8.24 -23.43
C GLY A 293 21.59 8.15 -23.60
N GLY A 294 20.92 7.13 -23.07
CA GLY A 294 19.47 7.01 -23.00
C GLY A 294 18.91 7.75 -21.79
N PHE A 295 18.88 9.10 -21.85
CA PHE A 295 18.09 10.03 -21.04
C PHE A 295 17.86 11.30 -21.83
#